data_0af033c3291a79d20e204a3754381905
#
_entry.id   0af033c3291a79d20e204a3754381905
#
_cell.length_a   1.000
_cell.length_b   1.000
_cell.length_c   1.000
_cell.angle_alpha   90.00
_cell.angle_beta   90.00
_cell.angle_gamma   90.00
#
_symmetry.space_group_name_H-M   'P 1'
#
loop_
_entity.id
_entity.type
_entity.pdbx_description
1 polymer ?
#
loop_
_entity_poly.entity_id
_entity_poly.type
_entity_poly.pdbx_seq_one_letter_code
_entity_poly.pdbx_strand_id
1 'polypeptide(L)'
;YMSRLIKLAAIAGASALVLSGCAGAANEETTGAESSLSGTISGSGASSMGSGQEAWIAEFQTLNGGVTVNYDPSGSGAGRESFAAGGVVFAGTDSYWKDEELAGEFAACAPGTKPWEFPVWISPIAVIFNLDGVDSLNLDAATVAGIFAGEITMWNDDAIVSQNPDLELPEL
;
A
#
# COMPACT_ATOMS: atom_id res chain seq x y z
N TYR A 1 66.27 29.77 -29.08
CA TYR A 1 66.29 28.30 -28.80
C TYR A 1 65.46 27.88 -27.56
N MET A 2 65.05 28.82 -26.73
CA MET A 2 64.39 28.52 -25.42
C MET A 2 62.86 28.54 -25.52
N SER A 3 62.27 28.95 -26.64
CA SER A 3 60.81 29.09 -26.76
C SER A 3 60.10 27.84 -27.34
N ARG A 4 60.85 26.82 -27.80
CA ARG A 4 60.26 25.59 -28.35
C ARG A 4 60.13 24.43 -27.35
N LEU A 5 60.82 24.51 -26.20
CA LEU A 5 60.77 23.50 -25.17
C LEU A 5 59.57 23.66 -24.20
N ILE A 6 59.02 24.86 -24.10
CA ILE A 6 57.88 25.15 -23.23
C ILE A 6 56.52 24.70 -23.83
N LYS A 7 56.48 24.50 -25.14
CA LYS A 7 55.24 24.07 -25.82
C LYS A 7 54.99 22.56 -25.86
N LEU A 8 55.98 21.75 -25.50
CA LEU A 8 55.85 20.29 -25.46
C LEU A 8 55.52 19.73 -24.06
N ALA A 9 55.66 20.52 -22.99
CA ALA A 9 55.28 20.13 -21.65
C ALA A 9 53.79 20.31 -21.30
N ALA A 10 53.04 21.05 -22.13
CA ALA A 10 51.64 21.37 -21.89
C ALA A 10 50.64 20.33 -22.46
N ILE A 11 51.12 19.37 -23.27
CA ILE A 11 50.22 18.37 -23.92
C ILE A 11 50.24 17.02 -23.15
N ALA A 12 51.22 16.78 -22.28
CA ALA A 12 51.32 15.53 -21.49
C ALA A 12 50.51 15.56 -20.19
N GLY A 13 49.96 16.71 -19.76
CA GLY A 13 49.19 16.87 -18.52
C GLY A 13 47.68 16.67 -18.62
N ALA A 14 47.14 16.65 -19.86
CA ALA A 14 45.69 16.62 -20.08
C ALA A 14 45.10 15.21 -20.29
N SER A 15 45.93 14.16 -20.37
CA SER A 15 45.47 12.80 -20.68
C SER A 15 45.32 11.88 -19.46
N ALA A 16 45.61 12.36 -18.24
CA ALA A 16 45.57 11.55 -17.02
C ALA A 16 44.30 11.70 -16.18
N LEU A 17 43.34 12.53 -16.62
CA LEU A 17 42.14 12.85 -15.85
C LEU A 17 40.84 12.14 -16.31
N VAL A 18 40.91 11.23 -17.28
CA VAL A 18 39.71 10.58 -17.85
C VAL A 18 39.58 9.10 -17.46
N LEU A 19 40.48 8.51 -16.67
CA LEU A 19 40.43 7.10 -16.29
C LEU A 19 40.12 6.84 -14.81
N SER A 20 39.68 7.80 -13.99
CA SER A 20 39.30 7.58 -12.59
C SER A 20 37.79 7.49 -12.34
N GLY A 21 36.97 7.31 -13.39
CA GLY A 21 35.51 7.35 -13.32
C GLY A 21 34.78 6.00 -13.27
N CYS A 22 35.43 4.86 -13.20
CA CYS A 22 34.75 3.56 -13.28
C CYS A 22 35.19 2.48 -12.28
N ALA A 23 35.71 2.84 -11.11
CA ALA A 23 36.08 1.85 -10.08
C ALA A 23 35.40 2.10 -8.72
N GLY A 24 34.19 2.62 -8.72
CA GLY A 24 33.42 2.92 -7.51
C GLY A 24 31.97 2.41 -7.50
N ALA A 25 31.65 1.37 -8.27
CA ALA A 25 30.31 0.81 -8.30
C ALA A 25 30.21 -0.58 -7.64
N ALA A 26 30.89 -0.75 -6.49
CA ALA A 26 30.66 -1.93 -5.64
C ALA A 26 30.91 -1.53 -4.18
N ASN A 27 29.85 -1.47 -3.41
CA ASN A 27 29.79 -1.13 -1.98
C ASN A 27 29.75 0.39 -1.65
N GLU A 28 28.76 1.11 -2.13
CA GLU A 28 28.19 2.14 -1.27
C GLU A 28 27.22 1.43 -0.31
N GLU A 29 27.69 1.12 0.90
CA GLU A 29 26.84 1.17 2.06
C GLU A 29 26.11 2.50 1.96
N THR A 30 24.78 2.45 1.87
CA THR A 30 23.91 3.61 1.87
C THR A 30 24.07 4.27 3.26
N THR A 31 25.14 5.01 3.47
CA THR A 31 25.19 5.99 4.55
C THR A 31 24.12 7.01 4.15
N GLY A 32 23.01 6.97 4.87
CA GLY A 32 21.81 7.71 4.57
C GLY A 32 22.10 9.14 4.17
N ALA A 33 21.91 9.45 2.89
CA ALA A 33 21.75 10.82 2.49
C ALA A 33 20.54 11.32 3.28
N GLU A 34 20.74 12.31 4.15
CA GLU A 34 19.64 12.93 4.88
C GLU A 34 18.59 13.34 3.86
N SER A 35 17.37 12.79 4.01
CA SER A 35 16.27 13.12 3.12
C SER A 35 16.05 14.63 3.17
N SER A 36 16.04 15.26 2.00
CA SER A 36 15.71 16.69 1.87
C SER A 36 14.19 16.95 1.94
N LEU A 37 13.39 15.91 2.13
CA LEU A 37 11.95 16.01 2.21
C LEU A 37 11.53 16.68 3.52
N SER A 38 10.60 17.61 3.43
CA SER A 38 10.02 18.26 4.60
C SER A 38 8.58 18.70 4.34
N GLY A 39 7.79 18.78 5.38
CA GLY A 39 6.40 19.23 5.32
C GLY A 39 5.42 18.27 5.98
N THR A 40 4.14 18.58 5.88
CA THR A 40 3.05 17.77 6.44
C THR A 40 2.11 17.34 5.34
N ILE A 41 1.78 16.04 5.30
CA ILE A 41 0.73 15.48 4.46
C ILE A 41 -0.30 14.76 5.32
N SER A 42 -1.56 14.81 4.89
CA SER A 42 -2.66 14.14 5.60
C SER A 42 -3.43 13.25 4.64
N GLY A 43 -3.77 12.08 5.13
CA GLY A 43 -4.62 11.11 4.48
C GLY A 43 -5.76 10.68 5.38
N SER A 44 -6.79 10.07 4.81
CA SER A 44 -7.84 9.41 5.58
C SER A 44 -8.42 8.23 4.80
N GLY A 45 -9.20 7.37 5.45
CA GLY A 45 -9.88 6.32 4.72
C GLY A 45 -9.99 4.98 5.45
N ALA A 46 -9.77 3.90 4.72
CA ALA A 46 -10.02 2.54 5.16
C ALA A 46 -9.43 2.26 6.55
N SER A 47 -10.28 1.88 7.50
CA SER A 47 -9.88 1.51 8.86
C SER A 47 -9.12 0.18 8.89
N SER A 48 -9.35 -0.70 7.92
CA SER A 48 -8.61 -1.95 7.72
C SER A 48 -7.10 -1.73 7.53
N MET A 49 -6.69 -0.57 7.02
CA MET A 49 -5.30 -0.17 6.81
C MET A 49 -4.67 0.52 8.03
N GLY A 50 -5.41 0.81 9.09
CA GLY A 50 -4.95 1.65 10.20
C GLY A 50 -3.59 1.22 10.76
N SER A 51 -3.46 -0.02 11.22
CA SER A 51 -2.21 -0.54 11.77
C SER A 51 -1.05 -0.58 10.76
N GLY A 52 -1.36 -0.90 9.48
CA GLY A 52 -0.37 -0.86 8.40
C GLY A 52 0.12 0.55 8.13
N GLN A 53 -0.78 1.51 8.09
CA GLN A 53 -0.44 2.93 7.92
C GLN A 53 0.40 3.45 9.09
N GLU A 54 0.06 3.11 10.33
CA GLU A 54 0.87 3.50 11.50
C GLU A 54 2.32 3.01 11.36
N ALA A 55 2.52 1.75 10.99
CA ALA A 55 3.84 1.17 10.81
C ALA A 55 4.62 1.85 9.66
N TRP A 56 3.98 2.04 8.50
CA TRP A 56 4.60 2.70 7.35
C TRP A 56 4.94 4.16 7.63
N ILE A 57 4.06 4.89 8.31
CA ILE A 57 4.27 6.29 8.69
C ILE A 57 5.45 6.39 9.66
N ALA A 58 5.49 5.54 10.68
CA ALA A 58 6.58 5.55 11.67
C ALA A 58 7.94 5.34 11.01
N GLU A 59 8.06 4.34 10.12
CA GLU A 59 9.31 4.07 9.40
C GLU A 59 9.65 5.19 8.42
N PHE A 60 8.68 5.66 7.65
CA PHE A 60 8.90 6.74 6.69
C PHE A 60 9.38 8.03 7.36
N GLN A 61 8.80 8.40 8.50
CA GLN A 61 9.22 9.57 9.26
C GLN A 61 10.59 9.39 9.93
N THR A 62 10.94 8.15 10.30
CA THR A 62 12.29 7.82 10.79
C THR A 62 13.35 8.07 9.72
N LEU A 63 13.05 7.68 8.48
CA LEU A 63 13.93 7.91 7.33
C LEU A 63 13.90 9.35 6.80
N ASN A 64 12.86 10.11 7.11
CA ASN A 64 12.60 11.46 6.61
C ASN A 64 12.20 12.40 7.74
N GLY A 65 13.11 12.71 8.64
CA GLY A 65 12.83 13.46 9.87
C GLY A 65 12.22 14.87 9.70
N GLY A 66 12.21 15.40 8.49
CA GLY A 66 11.55 16.67 8.16
C GLY A 66 10.08 16.52 7.75
N VAL A 67 9.56 15.28 7.63
CA VAL A 67 8.19 15.02 7.16
C VAL A 67 7.29 14.59 8.30
N THR A 68 6.06 15.12 8.30
CA THR A 68 4.96 14.63 9.14
C THR A 68 3.86 14.06 8.26
N VAL A 69 3.45 12.83 8.55
CA VAL A 69 2.33 12.15 7.86
C VAL A 69 1.25 11.85 8.88
N ASN A 70 0.01 12.25 8.58
CA ASN A 70 -1.17 11.93 9.39
C ASN A 70 -2.09 11.02 8.58
N TYR A 71 -2.68 10.03 9.23
CA TYR A 71 -3.73 9.20 8.65
C TYR A 71 -4.90 9.06 9.62
N ASP A 72 -6.12 9.38 9.13
CA ASP A 72 -7.35 9.19 9.87
C ASP A 72 -8.12 7.97 9.34
N PRO A 73 -8.22 6.86 10.12
CA PRO A 73 -8.92 5.65 9.71
C PRO A 73 -10.44 5.78 9.81
N SER A 74 -11.02 6.76 9.16
CA SER A 74 -12.44 7.13 9.20
C SER A 74 -13.37 6.27 8.31
N GLY A 75 -12.79 5.30 7.61
CA GLY A 75 -13.49 4.41 6.68
C GLY A 75 -13.35 4.84 5.21
N SER A 76 -13.45 3.85 4.29
CA SER A 76 -13.18 4.03 2.85
C SER A 76 -14.06 5.12 2.21
N GLY A 77 -15.34 5.17 2.55
CA GLY A 77 -16.28 6.18 2.01
C GLY A 77 -15.89 7.60 2.39
N ALA A 78 -15.70 7.84 3.70
CA ALA A 78 -15.29 9.14 4.22
C ALA A 78 -13.92 9.59 3.67
N GLY A 79 -12.98 8.64 3.51
CA GLY A 79 -11.68 8.91 2.90
C GLY A 79 -11.79 9.37 1.46
N ARG A 80 -12.59 8.68 0.63
CA ARG A 80 -12.83 9.08 -0.77
C ARG A 80 -13.50 10.46 -0.85
N GLU A 81 -14.52 10.71 -0.05
CA GLU A 81 -15.19 12.02 0.00
C GLU A 81 -14.23 13.16 0.39
N SER A 82 -13.43 12.94 1.43
CA SER A 82 -12.43 13.92 1.89
C SER A 82 -11.37 14.19 0.82
N PHE A 83 -10.91 13.13 0.12
CA PHE A 83 -9.96 13.29 -0.98
C PHE A 83 -10.59 14.05 -2.17
N ALA A 84 -11.80 13.72 -2.58
CA ALA A 84 -12.50 14.42 -3.66
C ALA A 84 -12.70 15.91 -3.34
N ALA A 85 -13.02 16.23 -2.08
CA ALA A 85 -13.16 17.60 -1.60
C ALA A 85 -11.82 18.34 -1.39
N GLY A 86 -10.67 17.67 -1.53
CA GLY A 86 -9.35 18.27 -1.29
C GLY A 86 -8.99 18.45 0.18
N GLY A 87 -9.70 17.80 1.09
CA GLY A 87 -9.42 17.83 2.52
C GLY A 87 -8.18 17.00 2.91
N VAL A 88 -7.85 16.01 2.12
CA VAL A 88 -6.64 15.18 2.26
C VAL A 88 -5.96 14.98 0.91
N VAL A 89 -4.66 14.65 0.91
CA VAL A 89 -3.87 14.47 -0.31
C VAL A 89 -3.73 13.01 -0.74
N PHE A 90 -4.10 12.08 0.12
CA PHE A 90 -4.23 10.66 -0.20
C PHE A 90 -5.37 10.02 0.58
N ALA A 91 -5.91 8.92 0.07
CA ALA A 91 -6.95 8.17 0.76
C ALA A 91 -6.69 6.67 0.70
N GLY A 92 -6.98 5.96 1.80
CA GLY A 92 -7.07 4.50 1.83
C GLY A 92 -8.49 4.06 1.47
N THR A 93 -8.63 3.05 0.62
CA THR A 93 -9.94 2.50 0.28
C THR A 93 -9.88 1.01 0.01
N ASP A 94 -10.88 0.26 0.50
CA ASP A 94 -11.05 -1.17 0.26
C ASP A 94 -11.84 -1.44 -1.04
N SER A 95 -12.30 -0.40 -1.72
CA SER A 95 -13.06 -0.51 -2.96
C SER A 95 -12.62 0.54 -3.97
N TYR A 96 -12.73 0.21 -5.24
CA TYR A 96 -12.51 1.17 -6.33
C TYR A 96 -13.47 2.35 -6.26
N TRP A 97 -13.07 3.46 -6.89
CA TRP A 97 -13.98 4.54 -7.21
C TRP A 97 -15.13 4.02 -8.08
N LYS A 98 -16.33 4.43 -7.75
CA LYS A 98 -17.50 4.17 -8.63
C LYS A 98 -17.47 5.12 -9.83
N ASP A 99 -18.06 4.72 -10.93
CA ASP A 99 -18.13 5.54 -12.14
C ASP A 99 -18.79 6.90 -11.89
N GLU A 100 -19.80 6.95 -11.01
CA GLU A 100 -20.49 8.17 -10.60
C GLU A 100 -19.57 9.12 -9.81
N GLU A 101 -18.74 8.56 -8.92
CA GLU A 101 -17.74 9.33 -8.15
C GLU A 101 -16.63 9.85 -9.09
N LEU A 102 -16.19 9.02 -10.04
CA LEU A 102 -15.21 9.40 -11.05
C LEU A 102 -15.74 10.44 -12.06
N ALA A 103 -17.05 10.55 -12.25
CA ALA A 103 -17.64 11.61 -13.08
C ALA A 103 -17.54 13.00 -12.44
N GLY A 104 -17.32 13.05 -11.10
CA GLY A 104 -17.15 14.28 -10.35
C GLY A 104 -15.81 14.98 -10.58
N GLU A 105 -15.63 16.12 -9.91
CA GLU A 105 -14.37 16.84 -9.86
C GLU A 105 -13.59 16.49 -8.60
N PHE A 106 -12.26 16.57 -8.66
CA PHE A 106 -11.35 16.32 -7.56
C PHE A 106 -10.60 17.60 -7.25
N ALA A 107 -10.90 18.22 -6.12
CA ALA A 107 -10.42 19.56 -5.80
C ALA A 107 -8.89 19.70 -5.69
N ALA A 108 -8.19 18.60 -5.32
CA ALA A 108 -6.73 18.58 -5.22
C ALA A 108 -6.03 18.11 -6.51
N CYS A 109 -6.79 17.68 -7.54
CA CYS A 109 -6.25 17.24 -8.81
C CYS A 109 -6.18 18.40 -9.82
N ALA A 110 -5.28 18.31 -10.79
CA ALA A 110 -5.28 19.25 -11.90
C ALA A 110 -6.61 19.18 -12.68
N PRO A 111 -7.12 20.30 -13.19
CA PRO A 111 -8.39 20.32 -13.91
C PRO A 111 -8.48 19.26 -15.02
N GLY A 112 -9.56 18.47 -15.02
CA GLY A 112 -9.79 17.40 -15.99
C GLY A 112 -8.98 16.12 -15.76
N THR A 113 -8.21 16.03 -14.68
CA THR A 113 -7.50 14.78 -14.30
C THR A 113 -8.26 14.03 -13.22
N LYS A 114 -7.95 12.75 -13.07
CA LYS A 114 -8.56 11.83 -12.11
C LYS A 114 -7.51 11.36 -11.10
N PRO A 115 -7.94 10.86 -9.92
CA PRO A 115 -7.01 10.28 -8.97
C PRO A 115 -6.32 9.04 -9.54
N TRP A 116 -5.14 8.76 -9.04
CA TRP A 116 -4.46 7.50 -9.28
C TRP A 116 -4.77 6.53 -8.16
N GLU A 117 -5.03 5.26 -8.51
CA GLU A 117 -5.28 4.18 -7.58
C GLU A 117 -4.16 3.14 -7.70
N PHE A 118 -3.65 2.72 -6.54
CA PHE A 118 -2.62 1.69 -6.45
C PHE A 118 -3.05 0.60 -5.46
N PRO A 119 -3.01 -0.68 -5.82
CA PRO A 119 -3.23 -1.76 -4.88
C PRO A 119 -1.99 -1.91 -3.98
N VAL A 120 -2.10 -1.53 -2.72
CA VAL A 120 -0.99 -1.56 -1.75
C VAL A 120 -1.29 -2.42 -0.52
N TRP A 121 -2.54 -2.84 -0.35
CA TRP A 121 -2.99 -3.57 0.82
C TRP A 121 -4.06 -4.60 0.45
N ILE A 122 -4.00 -5.76 1.09
CA ILE A 122 -5.02 -6.81 0.96
C ILE A 122 -5.63 -7.06 2.34
N SER A 123 -6.94 -6.84 2.46
CA SER A 123 -7.70 -7.15 3.66
C SER A 123 -8.63 -8.33 3.38
N PRO A 124 -8.22 -9.56 3.71
CA PRO A 124 -9.09 -10.72 3.54
C PRO A 124 -10.24 -10.66 4.54
N ILE A 125 -11.45 -11.05 4.10
CA ILE A 125 -12.58 -11.27 4.97
C ILE A 125 -12.58 -12.74 5.35
N ALA A 126 -12.41 -13.03 6.65
CA ALA A 126 -12.47 -14.39 7.17
C ALA A 126 -13.86 -14.70 7.72
N VAL A 127 -14.39 -15.86 7.37
CA VAL A 127 -15.54 -16.44 8.06
C VAL A 127 -14.99 -17.22 9.26
N ILE A 128 -15.31 -16.76 10.45
CA ILE A 128 -14.89 -17.40 11.69
C ILE A 128 -16.06 -18.20 12.28
N PHE A 129 -15.77 -19.33 12.89
CA PHE A 129 -16.74 -20.17 13.59
C PHE A 129 -16.12 -20.72 14.87
N ASN A 130 -16.98 -21.19 15.78
CA ASN A 130 -16.56 -21.91 16.98
C ASN A 130 -17.46 -23.14 17.14
N LEU A 131 -16.89 -24.32 16.93
CA LEU A 131 -17.59 -25.59 16.99
C LEU A 131 -16.68 -26.64 17.63
N ASP A 132 -17.12 -27.23 18.72
CA ASP A 132 -16.33 -28.18 19.52
C ASP A 132 -15.89 -29.39 18.65
N GLY A 133 -14.59 -29.65 18.65
CA GLY A 133 -14.00 -30.78 17.91
C GLY A 133 -13.85 -30.56 16.40
N VAL A 134 -14.13 -29.35 15.89
CA VAL A 134 -14.00 -29.02 14.47
C VAL A 134 -13.05 -27.83 14.31
N ASP A 135 -11.85 -28.10 13.79
CA ASP A 135 -10.82 -27.09 13.56
C ASP A 135 -10.93 -26.39 12.19
N SER A 136 -11.56 -27.04 11.22
CA SER A 136 -11.74 -26.48 9.88
C SER A 136 -13.03 -26.99 9.22
N LEU A 137 -13.64 -26.13 8.41
CA LEU A 137 -14.81 -26.45 7.58
C LEU A 137 -14.54 -26.06 6.12
N ASN A 138 -14.96 -26.93 5.21
CA ASN A 138 -15.03 -26.62 3.78
C ASN A 138 -16.44 -26.10 3.48
N LEU A 139 -16.52 -24.87 2.99
CA LEU A 139 -17.77 -24.22 2.61
C LEU A 139 -17.61 -23.57 1.26
N ASP A 140 -18.49 -23.85 0.32
CA ASP A 140 -18.54 -23.12 -0.94
C ASP A 140 -19.27 -21.77 -0.77
N ALA A 141 -19.21 -20.95 -1.80
CA ALA A 141 -19.80 -19.60 -1.76
C ALA A 141 -21.32 -19.63 -1.59
N ALA A 142 -22.01 -20.64 -2.13
CA ALA A 142 -23.47 -20.77 -2.03
C ALA A 142 -23.86 -21.12 -0.59
N THR A 143 -23.15 -22.06 0.03
CA THR A 143 -23.37 -22.45 1.44
C THR A 143 -23.10 -21.28 2.38
N VAL A 144 -21.99 -20.56 2.21
CA VAL A 144 -21.70 -19.34 2.98
C VAL A 144 -22.83 -18.31 2.82
N ALA A 145 -23.29 -18.06 1.60
CA ALA A 145 -24.41 -17.15 1.37
C ALA A 145 -25.70 -17.60 2.05
N GLY A 146 -26.03 -18.89 2.00
CA GLY A 146 -27.21 -19.47 2.66
C GLY A 146 -27.16 -19.35 4.18
N ILE A 147 -25.98 -19.53 4.80
CA ILE A 147 -25.77 -19.33 6.24
C ILE A 147 -26.06 -17.86 6.61
N PHE A 148 -25.46 -16.92 5.92
CA PHE A 148 -25.63 -15.49 6.23
C PHE A 148 -27.03 -14.95 5.81
N ALA A 149 -27.72 -15.60 4.89
CA ALA A 149 -29.11 -15.30 4.58
C ALA A 149 -30.11 -15.89 5.61
N GLY A 150 -29.65 -16.77 6.50
CA GLY A 150 -30.49 -17.47 7.47
C GLY A 150 -31.33 -18.60 6.85
N GLU A 151 -30.96 -19.09 5.69
CA GLU A 151 -31.56 -20.23 5.00
C GLU A 151 -30.99 -21.55 5.55
N ILE A 152 -29.70 -21.58 5.87
CA ILE A 152 -28.99 -22.66 6.53
C ILE A 152 -28.78 -22.26 8.00
N THR A 153 -29.44 -22.96 8.91
CA THR A 153 -29.48 -22.62 10.34
C THR A 153 -28.89 -23.67 11.26
N MET A 154 -28.50 -24.82 10.71
CA MET A 154 -27.99 -25.96 11.46
C MET A 154 -26.65 -26.39 10.91
N TRP A 155 -25.72 -26.81 11.76
CA TRP A 155 -24.41 -27.29 11.29
C TRP A 155 -24.49 -28.61 10.55
N ASN A 156 -25.48 -29.45 10.85
CA ASN A 156 -25.70 -30.72 10.18
C ASN A 156 -26.59 -30.61 8.92
N ASP A 157 -26.78 -29.41 8.36
CA ASP A 157 -27.45 -29.24 7.08
C ASP A 157 -26.72 -29.98 5.96
N ASP A 158 -27.45 -30.59 5.04
CA ASP A 158 -26.92 -31.38 3.93
C ASP A 158 -25.91 -30.56 3.06
N ALA A 159 -26.13 -29.26 2.94
CA ALA A 159 -25.22 -28.38 2.21
C ALA A 159 -23.85 -28.27 2.89
N ILE A 160 -23.78 -28.34 4.23
CA ILE A 160 -22.51 -28.33 4.96
C ILE A 160 -21.90 -29.75 5.03
N VAL A 161 -22.71 -30.74 5.40
CA VAL A 161 -22.26 -32.13 5.57
C VAL A 161 -21.65 -32.69 4.29
N SER A 162 -22.27 -32.43 3.13
CA SER A 162 -21.78 -32.93 1.84
C SER A 162 -20.37 -32.44 1.46
N GLN A 163 -19.97 -31.30 2.00
CA GLN A 163 -18.64 -30.70 1.78
C GLN A 163 -17.62 -31.14 2.84
N ASN A 164 -18.07 -31.79 3.90
CA ASN A 164 -17.28 -32.20 5.06
C ASN A 164 -17.60 -33.65 5.48
N PRO A 165 -17.43 -34.64 4.61
CA PRO A 165 -17.92 -36.02 4.84
C PRO A 165 -17.21 -36.73 5.99
N ASP A 166 -16.05 -36.26 6.42
CA ASP A 166 -15.26 -36.83 7.51
C ASP A 166 -15.58 -36.21 8.88
N LEU A 167 -16.49 -35.24 8.95
CA LEU A 167 -16.84 -34.55 10.18
C LEU A 167 -18.21 -34.99 10.71
N GLU A 168 -18.29 -35.19 12.01
CA GLU A 168 -19.57 -35.32 12.72
C GLU A 168 -20.03 -33.94 13.15
N LEU A 169 -20.98 -33.36 12.43
CA LEU A 169 -21.48 -32.01 12.71
C LEU A 169 -22.73 -32.08 13.57
N PRO A 170 -22.81 -31.26 14.63
CA PRO A 170 -23.94 -31.31 15.57
C PRO A 170 -25.21 -30.66 15.01
N GLU A 171 -26.34 -31.04 15.56
CA GLU A 171 -27.63 -30.39 15.34
C GLU A 171 -27.74 -29.17 16.28
N LEU A 172 -27.17 -28.02 15.87
CA LEU A 172 -27.12 -26.76 16.60
C LEU A 172 -27.42 -25.60 15.67
#